data_d4e86d13692cd2b1968d93966c5976b2
#
_entry.id   d4e86d13692cd2b1968d93966c5976b2
#
_cell.length_a   1.000
_cell.length_b   1.000
_cell.length_c   1.000
_cell.angle_alpha   90.00
_cell.angle_beta   90.00
_cell.angle_gamma   90.00
#
_symmetry.space_group_name_H-M   'P 1'
#
loop_
_entity.id
_entity.type
_entity.pdbx_description
1 polymer ?
#
loop_
_entity_poly.entity_id
_entity_poly.type
_entity_poly.pdbx_seq_one_letter_code
_entity_poly.pdbx_strand_id
1 'polypeptide(L)'
;VSNFRAWRIAELVRLARGIGMPGPVVCQPYYNLLNRMPEVEILPACQHYGIGVVPYSPIARGVLTGKYQPGARPAEGTRAGRGDKRITETEFREESLVIAQKLQQHAQAKGSTVAQLAVAWVLAHQGVSSVIAGPRTLAQWQDYLPALDYVVTPEDEALIDALVPPGHPSTPGFTDPAYPLHPRRA
;
A
#
# COMPACT_ATOMS: atom_id res chain seq x y z
N VAL A 1 10.05 2.03 -12.95
CA VAL A 1 10.19 3.19 -12.03
C VAL A 1 9.62 2.84 -10.67
N SER A 2 10.11 3.46 -9.60
CA SER A 2 9.60 3.26 -8.25
C SER A 2 9.55 4.59 -7.48
N ASN A 3 8.43 4.86 -6.79
CA ASN A 3 8.19 6.06 -5.99
C ASN A 3 8.37 7.39 -6.77
N PHE A 4 8.12 7.36 -8.06
CA PHE A 4 8.08 8.57 -8.89
C PHE A 4 6.74 9.29 -8.72
N ARG A 5 6.78 10.61 -8.69
CA ARG A 5 5.59 11.44 -8.87
C ARG A 5 5.09 11.32 -10.30
N ALA A 6 3.78 11.49 -10.52
CA ALA A 6 3.17 11.32 -11.84
C ALA A 6 3.82 12.20 -12.92
N TRP A 7 4.13 13.46 -12.60
CA TRP A 7 4.83 14.36 -13.56
C TRP A 7 6.20 13.84 -13.99
N ARG A 8 6.95 13.13 -13.10
CA ARG A 8 8.23 12.50 -13.47
C ARG A 8 8.04 11.29 -14.37
N ILE A 9 6.96 10.53 -14.18
CA ILE A 9 6.59 9.42 -15.07
C ILE A 9 6.29 9.97 -16.45
N ALA A 10 5.44 11.01 -16.54
CA ALA A 10 5.10 11.66 -17.80
C ALA A 10 6.33 12.19 -18.54
N GLU A 11 7.22 12.88 -17.82
CA GLU A 11 8.44 13.44 -18.41
C GLU A 11 9.39 12.32 -18.88
N LEU A 12 9.54 11.23 -18.12
CA LEU A 12 10.35 10.10 -18.53
C LEU A 12 9.81 9.44 -19.81
N VAL A 13 8.49 9.27 -19.91
CA VAL A 13 7.85 8.75 -21.13
C VAL A 13 8.09 9.69 -22.31
N ARG A 14 7.93 11.00 -22.11
CA ARG A 14 8.19 12.00 -23.15
C ARG A 14 9.63 11.96 -23.67
N LEU A 15 10.61 11.92 -22.75
CA LEU A 15 12.04 11.85 -23.08
C LEU A 15 12.39 10.55 -23.81
N ALA A 16 11.90 9.40 -23.33
CA ALA A 16 12.15 8.12 -23.98
C ALA A 16 11.62 8.11 -25.43
N ARG A 17 10.39 8.58 -25.64
CA ARG A 17 9.81 8.71 -26.98
C ARG A 17 10.63 9.64 -27.88
N GLY A 18 11.15 10.74 -27.32
CA GLY A 18 11.95 11.72 -28.09
C GLY A 18 13.28 11.18 -28.61
N ILE A 19 13.81 10.11 -28.01
CA ILE A 19 15.06 9.45 -28.44
C ILE A 19 14.81 8.05 -29.02
N GLY A 20 13.56 7.73 -29.36
CA GLY A 20 13.19 6.44 -29.97
C GLY A 20 13.37 5.22 -29.06
N MET A 21 13.37 5.41 -27.72
CA MET A 21 13.49 4.31 -26.75
C MET A 21 12.13 3.95 -26.14
N PRO A 22 11.94 2.67 -25.77
CA PRO A 22 10.77 2.30 -24.97
C PRO A 22 10.81 3.02 -23.61
N GLY A 23 9.67 3.53 -23.18
CA GLY A 23 9.52 4.12 -21.86
C GLY A 23 9.48 3.07 -20.74
N PRO A 24 9.20 3.49 -19.49
CA PRO A 24 9.00 2.57 -18.39
C PRO A 24 7.77 1.68 -18.65
N VAL A 25 7.91 0.39 -18.41
CA VAL A 25 6.81 -0.59 -18.58
C VAL A 25 6.17 -0.98 -17.26
N VAL A 26 6.84 -0.70 -16.12
CA VAL A 26 6.37 -1.01 -14.76
C VAL A 26 6.62 0.16 -13.83
N CYS A 27 5.61 0.46 -13.01
CA CYS A 27 5.69 1.34 -11.85
C CYS A 27 5.51 0.52 -10.57
N GLN A 28 6.40 0.74 -9.61
CA GLN A 28 6.38 0.09 -8.30
C GLN A 28 6.14 1.13 -7.20
N PRO A 29 4.86 1.48 -6.90
CA PRO A 29 4.54 2.45 -5.86
C PRO A 29 4.38 1.79 -4.49
N TYR A 30 4.49 2.59 -3.43
CA TYR A 30 4.01 2.27 -2.11
C TYR A 30 2.48 2.46 -2.08
N TYR A 31 1.72 1.37 -2.11
CA TYR A 31 0.26 1.39 -2.16
C TYR A 31 -0.34 0.24 -1.35
N ASN A 32 -1.23 0.56 -0.43
CA ASN A 32 -1.98 -0.37 0.41
C ASN A 32 -3.14 0.35 1.09
N LEU A 33 -3.97 -0.38 1.86
CA LEU A 33 -5.14 0.14 2.57
C LEU A 33 -4.86 1.35 3.50
N LEU A 34 -3.61 1.51 3.98
CA LEU A 34 -3.22 2.61 4.86
C LEU A 34 -2.55 3.77 4.10
N ASN A 35 -2.29 3.60 2.81
CA ASN A 35 -1.71 4.63 1.95
C ASN A 35 -2.30 4.56 0.55
N ARG A 36 -3.33 5.34 0.30
CA ARG A 36 -4.08 5.43 -0.95
C ARG A 36 -3.63 6.62 -1.83
N MET A 37 -2.62 7.38 -1.41
CA MET A 37 -2.12 8.55 -2.17
C MET A 37 -1.80 8.27 -3.65
N PRO A 38 -1.32 7.08 -4.06
CA PRO A 38 -1.11 6.78 -5.48
C PRO A 38 -2.36 6.87 -6.36
N GLU A 39 -3.57 6.73 -5.79
CA GLU A 39 -4.84 6.82 -6.53
C GLU A 39 -5.06 8.20 -7.15
N VAL A 40 -4.48 9.26 -6.58
CA VAL A 40 -4.69 10.65 -7.03
C VAL A 40 -4.05 10.89 -8.40
N GLU A 41 -2.78 10.46 -8.59
CA GLU A 41 -1.99 10.83 -9.74
C GLU A 41 -1.19 9.66 -10.35
N ILE A 42 -0.59 8.80 -9.51
CA ILE A 42 0.36 7.78 -9.97
C ILE A 42 -0.37 6.70 -10.77
N LEU A 43 -1.47 6.15 -10.22
CA LEU A 43 -2.25 5.10 -10.89
C LEU A 43 -2.90 5.62 -12.17
N PRO A 44 -3.56 6.81 -12.18
CA PRO A 44 -4.07 7.41 -13.41
C PRO A 44 -2.99 7.66 -14.47
N ALA A 45 -1.80 8.14 -14.08
CA ALA A 45 -0.69 8.35 -15.02
C ALA A 45 -0.20 7.02 -15.61
N CYS A 46 -0.05 5.98 -14.78
CA CYS A 46 0.34 4.66 -15.26
C CYS A 46 -0.68 4.10 -16.25
N GLN A 47 -1.97 4.21 -15.95
CA GLN A 47 -3.04 3.80 -16.85
C GLN A 47 -3.00 4.57 -18.18
N HIS A 48 -2.85 5.90 -18.13
CA HIS A 48 -2.77 6.75 -19.33
C HIS A 48 -1.60 6.37 -20.25
N TYR A 49 -0.46 6.01 -19.68
CA TYR A 49 0.75 5.68 -20.45
C TYR A 49 0.91 4.18 -20.75
N GLY A 50 -0.01 3.32 -20.33
CA GLY A 50 0.08 1.87 -20.51
C GLY A 50 1.19 1.22 -19.69
N ILE A 51 1.46 1.75 -18.49
CA ILE A 51 2.48 1.27 -17.55
C ILE A 51 1.83 0.35 -16.54
N GLY A 52 2.27 -0.90 -16.44
CA GLY A 52 1.80 -1.83 -15.41
C GLY A 52 2.17 -1.36 -13.99
N VAL A 53 1.29 -1.60 -13.03
CA VAL A 53 1.53 -1.21 -11.64
C VAL A 53 1.73 -2.45 -10.78
N VAL A 54 2.83 -2.49 -10.02
CA VAL A 54 3.20 -3.60 -9.13
C VAL A 54 3.56 -3.03 -7.75
N PRO A 55 2.57 -2.76 -6.88
CA PRO A 55 2.81 -2.15 -5.59
C PRO A 55 3.63 -3.02 -4.65
N TYR A 56 4.39 -2.37 -3.77
CA TYR A 56 5.07 -3.03 -2.66
C TYR A 56 4.38 -2.72 -1.32
N SER A 57 4.65 -3.57 -0.33
CA SER A 57 4.09 -3.50 1.03
C SER A 57 2.55 -3.54 1.09
N PRO A 58 1.88 -4.50 0.44
CA PRO A 58 0.42 -4.58 0.44
C PRO A 58 -0.16 -4.73 1.84
N ILE A 59 0.56 -5.36 2.76
CA ILE A 59 0.17 -5.52 4.17
C ILE A 59 0.84 -4.48 5.10
N ALA A 60 1.23 -3.33 4.55
CA ALA A 60 1.80 -2.22 5.33
C ALA A 60 2.92 -2.68 6.29
N ARG A 61 3.95 -3.37 5.76
CA ARG A 61 5.09 -3.96 6.53
C ARG A 61 4.66 -4.82 7.72
N GLY A 62 3.45 -5.35 7.70
CA GLY A 62 2.88 -6.20 8.72
C GLY A 62 1.95 -5.49 9.70
N VAL A 63 1.64 -4.22 9.54
CA VAL A 63 0.58 -3.54 10.30
C VAL A 63 -0.78 -4.16 9.96
N LEU A 64 -1.05 -4.40 8.68
CA LEU A 64 -2.27 -5.08 8.21
C LEU A 64 -2.23 -6.61 8.39
N THR A 65 -1.62 -7.10 9.46
CA THR A 65 -1.80 -8.48 9.96
C THR A 65 -2.56 -8.50 11.29
N GLY A 66 -2.86 -7.31 11.85
CA GLY A 66 -3.55 -7.18 13.13
C GLY A 66 -2.70 -7.49 14.36
N LYS A 67 -1.43 -7.87 14.20
CA LYS A 67 -0.55 -8.26 15.32
C LYS A 67 -0.10 -7.12 16.23
N TYR A 68 -0.20 -5.88 15.76
CA TYR A 68 0.16 -4.71 16.55
C TYR A 68 -1.10 -4.11 17.18
N GLN A 69 -1.06 -3.90 18.49
CA GLN A 69 -2.17 -3.30 19.21
C GLN A 69 -1.91 -1.81 19.45
N PRO A 70 -2.93 -0.94 19.29
CA PRO A 70 -2.84 0.48 19.65
C PRO A 70 -2.40 0.64 21.11
N GLY A 71 -1.51 1.61 21.38
CA GLY A 71 -1.01 1.90 22.71
C GLY A 71 -0.09 0.85 23.34
N ALA A 72 0.12 -0.31 22.69
CA ALA A 72 0.95 -1.39 23.23
C ALA A 72 2.37 -1.38 22.65
N ARG A 73 3.36 -1.80 23.46
CA ARG A 73 4.72 -2.03 22.98
C ARG A 73 4.74 -3.21 22.00
N PRO A 74 5.37 -3.06 20.81
CA PRO A 74 5.49 -4.14 19.86
C PRO A 74 6.27 -5.32 20.44
N ALA A 75 5.81 -6.55 20.19
CA ALA A 75 6.51 -7.75 20.62
C ALA A 75 7.91 -7.85 20.00
N GLU A 76 8.87 -8.33 20.79
CA GLU A 76 10.22 -8.65 20.31
C GLU A 76 10.16 -9.61 19.12
N GLY A 77 11.10 -9.50 18.18
CA GLY A 77 11.08 -10.32 16.96
C GLY A 77 10.14 -9.82 15.84
N THR A 78 9.14 -8.97 16.15
CA THR A 78 8.40 -8.27 15.10
C THR A 78 9.23 -7.17 14.46
N ARG A 79 8.81 -6.67 13.29
CA ARG A 79 9.55 -5.61 12.59
C ARG A 79 9.61 -4.32 13.43
N ALA A 80 8.50 -3.90 14.02
CA ALA A 80 8.46 -2.74 14.90
C ALA A 80 9.22 -2.97 16.21
N GLY A 81 9.09 -4.17 16.82
CA GLY A 81 9.81 -4.51 18.07
C GLY A 81 11.32 -4.53 17.94
N ARG A 82 11.87 -4.76 16.73
CA ARG A 82 13.31 -4.67 16.43
C ARG A 82 13.76 -3.25 16.07
N GLY A 83 12.88 -2.25 16.10
CA GLY A 83 13.23 -0.88 15.77
C GLY A 83 13.52 -0.67 14.27
N ASP A 84 12.87 -1.43 13.36
CA ASP A 84 13.00 -1.18 11.92
C ASP A 84 12.56 0.25 11.61
N LYS A 85 13.51 1.06 11.14
CA LYS A 85 13.32 2.48 10.89
C LYS A 85 12.18 2.75 9.90
N ARG A 86 12.09 1.93 8.84
CA ARG A 86 11.09 2.18 7.79
C ARG A 86 9.65 1.94 8.25
N ILE A 87 9.38 0.93 9.08
CA ILE A 87 8.02 0.73 9.59
C ILE A 87 7.62 1.85 10.55
N THR A 88 8.56 2.33 11.39
CA THR A 88 8.28 3.41 12.35
C THR A 88 8.09 4.76 11.67
N GLU A 89 8.77 5.01 10.56
CA GLU A 89 8.60 6.22 9.76
C GLU A 89 7.33 6.22 8.89
N THR A 90 6.80 5.05 8.55
CA THR A 90 5.73 4.94 7.55
C THR A 90 4.42 4.43 8.12
N GLU A 91 4.34 3.17 8.53
CA GLU A 91 3.07 2.51 8.82
C GLU A 91 2.73 2.42 10.31
N PHE A 92 3.74 2.44 11.19
CA PHE A 92 3.54 2.26 12.63
C PHE A 92 3.10 3.57 13.31
N ARG A 93 1.87 3.97 13.02
CA ARG A 93 1.20 5.15 13.59
C ARG A 93 -0.08 4.71 14.29
N GLU A 94 -0.48 5.39 15.34
CA GLU A 94 -1.63 5.01 16.18
C GLU A 94 -2.90 4.85 15.34
N GLU A 95 -3.19 5.81 14.44
CA GLU A 95 -4.34 5.77 13.55
C GLU A 95 -4.31 4.53 12.65
N SER A 96 -3.13 4.19 12.11
CA SER A 96 -2.95 3.01 11.28
C SER A 96 -3.22 1.72 12.05
N LEU A 97 -2.81 1.65 13.32
CA LEU A 97 -3.04 0.49 14.18
C LEU A 97 -4.52 0.34 14.50
N VAL A 98 -5.21 1.44 14.85
CA VAL A 98 -6.66 1.43 15.10
C VAL A 98 -7.44 0.98 13.86
N ILE A 99 -7.08 1.49 12.68
CA ILE A 99 -7.70 1.10 11.42
C ILE A 99 -7.46 -0.39 11.14
N ALA A 100 -6.22 -0.87 11.33
CA ALA A 100 -5.90 -2.29 11.13
C ALA A 100 -6.72 -3.22 12.03
N GLN A 101 -7.00 -2.83 13.28
CA GLN A 101 -7.87 -3.61 14.18
C GLN A 101 -9.32 -3.67 13.69
N LYS A 102 -9.87 -2.54 13.19
CA LYS A 102 -11.24 -2.52 12.64
C LYS A 102 -11.34 -3.40 11.40
N LEU A 103 -10.36 -3.32 10.49
CA LEU A 103 -10.30 -4.16 9.30
C LEU A 103 -10.11 -5.65 9.66
N GLN A 104 -9.36 -5.95 10.73
CA GLN A 104 -9.20 -7.31 11.24
C GLN A 104 -10.54 -7.89 11.71
N GLN A 105 -11.30 -7.15 12.51
CA GLN A 105 -12.61 -7.57 12.97
C GLN A 105 -13.56 -7.84 11.80
N HIS A 106 -13.58 -6.96 10.81
CA HIS A 106 -14.39 -7.12 9.61
C HIS A 106 -13.99 -8.36 8.80
N ALA A 107 -12.69 -8.55 8.52
CA ALA A 107 -12.20 -9.72 7.79
C ALA A 107 -12.51 -11.03 8.53
N GLN A 108 -12.34 -11.07 9.85
CA GLN A 108 -12.67 -12.22 10.69
C GLN A 108 -14.15 -12.57 10.65
N ALA A 109 -15.05 -11.58 10.69
CA ALA A 109 -16.49 -11.79 10.54
C ALA A 109 -16.87 -12.45 9.19
N LYS A 110 -16.02 -12.28 8.17
CA LYS A 110 -16.15 -12.90 6.84
C LYS A 110 -15.32 -14.20 6.70
N GLY A 111 -14.75 -14.73 7.78
CA GLY A 111 -13.95 -15.96 7.76
C GLY A 111 -12.58 -15.81 7.10
N SER A 112 -12.04 -14.59 7.02
CA SER A 112 -10.77 -14.27 6.37
C SER A 112 -9.81 -13.57 7.34
N THR A 113 -8.59 -13.27 6.90
CA THR A 113 -7.62 -12.46 7.64
C THR A 113 -7.53 -11.05 7.04
N VAL A 114 -7.13 -10.07 7.87
CA VAL A 114 -6.90 -8.70 7.36
C VAL A 114 -5.76 -8.66 6.33
N ALA A 115 -4.80 -9.59 6.40
CA ALA A 115 -3.74 -9.69 5.41
C ALA A 115 -4.29 -10.13 4.05
N GLN A 116 -5.21 -11.10 4.04
CA GLN A 116 -5.88 -11.55 2.82
C GLN A 116 -6.73 -10.45 2.21
N LEU A 117 -7.57 -9.78 3.01
CA LEU A 117 -8.35 -8.62 2.57
C LEU A 117 -7.44 -7.53 1.97
N ALA A 118 -6.33 -7.21 2.64
CA ALA A 118 -5.43 -6.14 2.19
C ALA A 118 -4.75 -6.47 0.86
N VAL A 119 -4.32 -7.72 0.65
CA VAL A 119 -3.72 -8.17 -0.62
C VAL A 119 -4.77 -8.22 -1.73
N ALA A 120 -5.94 -8.79 -1.44
CA ALA A 120 -7.05 -8.89 -2.39
C ALA A 120 -7.51 -7.49 -2.84
N TRP A 121 -7.65 -6.55 -1.91
CA TRP A 121 -8.05 -5.18 -2.22
C TRP A 121 -7.06 -4.47 -3.16
N VAL A 122 -5.75 -4.62 -2.92
CA VAL A 122 -4.74 -4.05 -3.83
C VAL A 122 -4.84 -4.68 -5.22
N LEU A 123 -5.04 -6.00 -5.30
CA LEU A 123 -5.18 -6.72 -6.57
C LEU A 123 -6.49 -6.41 -7.30
N ALA A 124 -7.55 -6.06 -6.59
CA ALA A 124 -8.84 -5.71 -7.17
C ALA A 124 -8.82 -4.37 -7.94
N HIS A 125 -7.82 -3.52 -7.70
CA HIS A 125 -7.71 -2.25 -8.41
C HIS A 125 -7.34 -2.47 -9.89
N GLN A 126 -8.17 -2.01 -10.82
CA GLN A 126 -8.03 -2.25 -12.26
C GLN A 126 -6.68 -1.84 -12.86
N GLY A 127 -6.02 -0.84 -12.27
CA GLY A 127 -4.69 -0.39 -12.70
C GLY A 127 -3.52 -1.23 -12.20
N VAL A 128 -3.78 -2.19 -11.28
CA VAL A 128 -2.74 -3.04 -10.68
C VAL A 128 -2.57 -4.33 -11.46
N SER A 129 -1.34 -4.61 -11.89
CA SER A 129 -1.02 -5.83 -12.65
C SER A 129 -0.59 -6.98 -11.76
N SER A 130 -0.01 -6.70 -10.61
CA SER A 130 0.49 -7.69 -9.65
C SER A 130 0.83 -6.99 -8.34
N VAL A 131 1.22 -7.74 -7.30
CA VAL A 131 1.62 -7.20 -6.00
C VAL A 131 2.92 -7.86 -5.52
N ILE A 132 3.78 -7.10 -4.86
CA ILE A 132 5.00 -7.63 -4.24
C ILE A 132 4.71 -7.98 -2.80
N ALA A 133 4.59 -9.28 -2.52
CA ALA A 133 4.50 -9.83 -1.17
C ALA A 133 5.88 -10.33 -0.72
N GLY A 134 6.22 -10.09 0.55
CA GLY A 134 7.52 -10.47 1.13
C GLY A 134 7.37 -11.35 2.37
N PRO A 135 6.84 -12.59 2.25
CA PRO A 135 6.78 -13.53 3.36
C PRO A 135 8.19 -13.99 3.73
N ARG A 136 8.43 -14.20 5.04
CA ARG A 136 9.70 -14.73 5.56
C ARG A 136 9.64 -16.22 5.88
N THR A 137 8.44 -16.78 5.94
CA THR A 137 8.19 -18.19 6.24
C THR A 137 7.18 -18.76 5.27
N LEU A 138 7.20 -20.09 5.11
CA LEU A 138 6.21 -20.80 4.30
C LEU A 138 4.79 -20.56 4.82
N ALA A 139 4.59 -20.55 6.13
CA ALA A 139 3.28 -20.28 6.73
C ALA A 139 2.74 -18.89 6.34
N GLN A 140 3.59 -17.85 6.31
CA GLN A 140 3.18 -16.53 5.85
C GLN A 140 2.83 -16.51 4.36
N TRP A 141 3.55 -17.29 3.54
CA TRP A 141 3.22 -17.43 2.13
C TRP A 141 1.87 -18.11 1.94
N GLN A 142 1.64 -19.21 2.66
CA GLN A 142 0.37 -19.93 2.62
C GLN A 142 -0.81 -19.06 3.09
N ASP A 143 -0.61 -18.17 4.06
CA ASP A 143 -1.62 -17.20 4.52
C ASP A 143 -1.99 -16.16 3.45
N TYR A 144 -1.08 -15.86 2.52
CA TYR A 144 -1.38 -14.91 1.43
C TYR A 144 -2.18 -15.52 0.27
N LEU A 145 -2.01 -16.83 -0.01
CA LEU A 145 -2.61 -17.45 -1.19
C LEU A 145 -4.14 -17.33 -1.25
N PRO A 146 -4.90 -17.47 -0.14
CA PRO A 146 -6.35 -17.30 -0.17
C PRO A 146 -6.82 -15.88 -0.56
N ALA A 147 -5.93 -14.87 -0.54
CA ALA A 147 -6.24 -13.56 -1.04
C ALA A 147 -6.60 -13.56 -2.55
N LEU A 148 -6.14 -14.55 -3.29
CA LEU A 148 -6.45 -14.69 -4.73
C LEU A 148 -7.90 -15.11 -4.98
N ASP A 149 -8.52 -15.77 -3.99
CA ASP A 149 -9.92 -16.23 -4.05
C ASP A 149 -10.86 -15.26 -3.31
N TYR A 150 -10.30 -14.25 -2.59
CA TYR A 150 -11.10 -13.28 -1.86
C TYR A 150 -11.72 -12.26 -2.82
N VAL A 151 -13.05 -12.23 -2.88
CA VAL A 151 -13.79 -11.25 -3.67
C VAL A 151 -14.07 -10.03 -2.79
N VAL A 152 -13.46 -8.90 -3.15
CA VAL A 152 -13.73 -7.61 -2.48
C VAL A 152 -15.15 -7.19 -2.79
N THR A 153 -15.95 -6.96 -1.76
CA THR A 153 -17.37 -6.62 -1.88
C THR A 153 -17.59 -5.12 -1.73
N PRO A 154 -18.76 -4.59 -2.17
CA PRO A 154 -19.12 -3.19 -1.92
C PRO A 154 -19.12 -2.80 -0.43
N GLU A 155 -19.40 -3.75 0.47
CA GLU A 155 -19.33 -3.55 1.91
C GLU A 155 -17.88 -3.37 2.40
N ASP A 156 -16.95 -4.15 1.84
CA ASP A 156 -15.51 -3.98 2.12
C ASP A 156 -15.05 -2.59 1.68
N GLU A 157 -15.39 -2.18 0.47
CA GLU A 157 -15.03 -0.87 -0.07
C GLU A 157 -15.63 0.27 0.77
N ALA A 158 -16.90 0.18 1.13
CA ALA A 158 -17.57 1.19 1.95
C ALA A 158 -16.90 1.36 3.32
N LEU A 159 -16.51 0.26 3.97
CA LEU A 159 -15.78 0.31 5.23
C LEU A 159 -14.38 0.91 5.04
N ILE A 160 -13.66 0.47 4.01
CA ILE A 160 -12.30 0.95 3.71
C ILE A 160 -12.33 2.45 3.43
N ASP A 161 -13.27 2.92 2.60
CA ASP A 161 -13.43 4.34 2.25
C ASP A 161 -13.77 5.21 3.48
N ALA A 162 -14.57 4.68 4.40
CA ALA A 162 -14.89 5.36 5.66
C ALA A 162 -13.68 5.44 6.61
N LEU A 163 -12.77 4.48 6.57
CA LEU A 163 -11.57 4.44 7.41
C LEU A 163 -10.38 5.20 6.81
N VAL A 164 -10.18 5.08 5.51
CA VAL A 164 -9.13 5.74 4.74
C VAL A 164 -9.73 6.25 3.43
N PRO A 165 -10.10 7.52 3.35
CA PRO A 165 -10.70 8.08 2.15
C PRO A 165 -9.82 7.88 0.89
N PRO A 166 -10.41 7.69 -0.30
CA PRO A 166 -9.68 7.57 -1.56
C PRO A 166 -8.65 8.67 -1.74
N GLY A 167 -7.45 8.32 -2.16
CA GLY A 167 -6.37 9.27 -2.39
C GLY A 167 -5.64 9.77 -1.13
N HIS A 168 -5.98 9.29 0.06
CA HIS A 168 -5.40 9.76 1.33
C HIS A 168 -4.58 8.68 2.05
N PRO A 169 -3.66 9.07 2.94
CA PRO A 169 -3.07 8.16 3.92
C PRO A 169 -4.01 7.97 5.13
N SER A 170 -3.79 6.91 5.90
CA SER A 170 -4.52 6.61 7.15
C SER A 170 -4.37 7.69 8.23
N THR A 171 -3.27 8.45 8.22
CA THR A 171 -3.04 9.58 9.11
C THR A 171 -3.13 10.86 8.29
N PRO A 172 -4.07 11.78 8.58
CA PRO A 172 -4.19 13.05 7.86
C PRO A 172 -2.88 13.84 7.86
N GLY A 173 -2.50 14.36 6.68
CA GLY A 173 -1.28 15.14 6.50
C GLY A 173 0.03 14.34 6.49
N PHE A 174 -0.02 13.02 6.61
CA PHE A 174 1.18 12.18 6.52
C PHE A 174 1.82 12.28 5.13
N THR A 175 3.15 12.42 5.12
CA THR A 175 4.01 12.23 3.94
C THR A 175 5.20 11.38 4.30
N ASP A 176 5.63 10.48 3.41
CA ASP A 176 6.79 9.62 3.66
C ASP A 176 8.07 10.47 3.76
N PRO A 177 8.82 10.43 4.88
CA PRO A 177 10.06 11.21 5.06
C PRO A 177 11.14 10.90 4.02
N ALA A 178 11.14 9.71 3.44
CA ALA A 178 12.07 9.35 2.36
C ALA A 178 11.75 10.06 1.03
N TYR A 179 10.53 10.59 0.88
CA TYR A 179 10.06 11.29 -0.32
C TYR A 179 9.41 12.62 0.04
N PRO A 180 10.16 13.55 0.66
CA PRO A 180 9.62 14.78 1.20
C PRO A 180 9.03 15.66 0.09
N LEU A 181 8.05 16.48 0.48
CA LEU A 181 7.58 17.59 -0.35
C LEU A 181 8.69 18.64 -0.44
N HIS A 182 8.74 19.36 -1.57
CA HIS A 182 9.69 20.46 -1.70
C HIS A 182 9.36 21.53 -0.67
N PRO A 183 10.35 21.99 0.13
CA PRO A 183 10.13 23.04 1.12
C PRO A 183 9.78 24.34 0.42
N ARG A 184 8.97 25.16 1.10
CA ARG A 184 8.78 26.55 0.68
C ARG A 184 10.10 27.29 0.84
N ARG A 185 10.40 28.24 -0.04
CA ARG A 185 11.50 29.18 0.19
C ARG A 185 11.12 30.01 1.41
N ALA A 186 12.03 30.09 2.39
CA ALA A 186 11.92 31.01 3.51
C ALA A 186 12.04 32.45 3.03
#